data_454197cadaacb85e1436c869384ed2bb
#
_entry.id   454197cadaacb85e1436c869384ed2bb
#
_cell.length_a   1.000
_cell.length_b   1.000
_cell.length_c   1.000
_cell.angle_alpha   90.00
_cell.angle_beta   90.00
_cell.angle_gamma   90.00
#
_symmetry.space_group_name_H-M   'P 1'
#
loop_
_entity.id
_entity.type
_entity.pdbx_description
1 polymer ?
#
loop_
_entity_poly.entity_id
_entity_poly.type
_entity_poly.pdbx_seq_one_letter_code
_entity_poly.pdbx_strand_id
1 'polypeptide(L)'
;MSYRIAMVCDFFFPQPGGVESHIYQLSTNLIDRGHKVIIITHAYEGRTGVRYLTNGLKVYHVPFFVIYRETTFPTVFSFFPIFRNIIIREQIEIVHGHGSLSSLCHEAIIHARSMGLRTVFTDHSLYGFADAGSILTNKLLKFTLSDVDHVICVSHTCKENTVLRASLDPLMVSVIPNAVVAENFRPLTQTEPLISPHDAKWLAPNQTIGPHDTITIVVISRLFYNKGTDLLIAAIPRICAAHPHVRFIIAGSGPKAIDVEQMLERNVLQDRVEMLGPVRHEEVRDVMVRGQIYLHPSLTEAFGTVIVEAASCGLYVVCTQVGGIPEVLPPHMTTFAKPEEDDIVAATSKAISLMRNGKIQTANFHDQVRMMYSWTDVAERTERVYKGISGSLSEEEFYGYSPGEGWSAARGRAGVQSFALIDRLKRYYGCGIWAGKLFCLCIVIDYLIFVFLELWAPKAGVDIVRDWPRKKPITTGEAHRDGGGITRKKNKRRREKRWEDLDRHA
;
A
#
# COMPACT_ATOMS: atom_id res chain seq x y z
N MET A 1 -24.84 2.53 5.87
CA MET A 1 -24.35 3.34 7.02
C MET A 1 -23.14 4.11 6.60
N SER A 2 -22.96 5.33 7.11
CA SER A 2 -21.78 6.16 6.85
C SER A 2 -20.93 6.17 8.12
N TYR A 3 -19.65 5.81 8.04
CA TYR A 3 -18.71 5.85 9.16
C TYR A 3 -17.80 7.07 9.07
N ARG A 4 -17.30 7.52 10.23
CA ARG A 4 -16.27 8.54 10.36
C ARG A 4 -14.96 7.86 10.75
N ILE A 5 -13.99 7.85 9.83
CA ILE A 5 -12.80 7.00 9.89
C ILE A 5 -11.54 7.87 9.94
N ALA A 6 -10.61 7.54 10.84
CA ALA A 6 -9.26 8.08 10.84
C ALA A 6 -8.28 7.00 10.36
N MET A 7 -7.64 7.21 9.22
CA MET A 7 -6.48 6.44 8.78
C MET A 7 -5.25 7.00 9.48
N VAL A 8 -4.49 6.16 10.15
CA VAL A 8 -3.30 6.61 10.91
C VAL A 8 -2.08 5.84 10.44
N CYS A 9 -1.08 6.57 9.96
CA CYS A 9 0.19 6.00 9.52
C CYS A 9 1.28 7.07 9.49
N ASP A 10 2.52 6.69 9.80
CA ASP A 10 3.67 7.57 9.55
C ASP A 10 3.88 7.77 8.04
N PHE A 11 3.60 6.72 7.25
CA PHE A 11 3.87 6.72 5.81
C PHE A 11 2.70 7.30 5.04
N PHE A 12 2.92 8.48 4.44
CA PHE A 12 1.96 9.12 3.56
C PHE A 12 2.67 10.08 2.58
N PHE A 13 1.92 10.63 1.62
CA PHE A 13 2.46 11.63 0.69
C PHE A 13 3.05 12.84 1.42
N PRO A 14 4.18 13.41 0.93
CA PRO A 14 4.75 13.35 -0.43
C PRO A 14 5.65 12.15 -0.72
N GLN A 15 5.97 11.31 0.25
CA GLN A 15 6.83 10.16 0.00
C GLN A 15 6.12 9.14 -0.90
N PRO A 16 6.78 8.66 -1.97
CA PRO A 16 6.21 7.62 -2.82
C PRO A 16 6.38 6.24 -2.20
N GLY A 17 5.32 5.44 -2.18
CA GLY A 17 5.38 4.06 -1.70
C GLY A 17 4.05 3.33 -1.84
N GLY A 18 4.09 2.01 -1.65
CA GLY A 18 2.91 1.16 -1.77
C GLY A 18 1.89 1.38 -0.65
N VAL A 19 2.36 1.66 0.57
CA VAL A 19 1.49 1.94 1.73
C VAL A 19 0.79 3.28 1.57
N GLU A 20 1.53 4.32 1.15
CA GLU A 20 1.06 5.67 0.90
C GLU A 20 -0.04 5.68 -0.18
N SER A 21 0.23 5.00 -1.29
CA SER A 21 -0.74 4.83 -2.37
C SER A 21 -1.97 4.05 -1.92
N HIS A 22 -1.79 2.98 -1.13
CA HIS A 22 -2.90 2.19 -0.58
C HIS A 22 -3.81 3.05 0.30
N ILE A 23 -3.24 3.79 1.26
CA ILE A 23 -4.02 4.66 2.17
C ILE A 23 -4.80 5.71 1.38
N TYR A 24 -4.17 6.32 0.38
CA TYR A 24 -4.81 7.34 -0.45
C TYR A 24 -5.97 6.75 -1.26
N GLN A 25 -5.74 5.65 -1.98
CA GLN A 25 -6.74 5.02 -2.85
C GLN A 25 -7.90 4.46 -2.04
N LEU A 26 -7.62 3.76 -0.93
CA LEU A 26 -8.65 3.26 -0.04
C LEU A 26 -9.50 4.42 0.54
N SER A 27 -8.85 5.48 1.02
CA SER A 27 -9.54 6.65 1.58
C SER A 27 -10.45 7.32 0.55
N THR A 28 -9.98 7.50 -0.69
CA THR A 28 -10.75 8.09 -1.78
C THR A 28 -11.99 7.25 -2.10
N ASN A 29 -11.82 5.94 -2.27
CA ASN A 29 -12.93 5.04 -2.58
C ASN A 29 -13.94 4.94 -1.42
N LEU A 30 -13.50 4.99 -0.16
CA LEU A 30 -14.40 5.05 0.99
C LEU A 30 -15.19 6.37 1.04
N ILE A 31 -14.57 7.51 0.67
CA ILE A 31 -15.26 8.80 0.54
C ILE A 31 -16.33 8.73 -0.55
N ASP A 32 -16.03 8.15 -1.71
CA ASP A 32 -16.97 7.98 -2.82
C ASP A 32 -18.16 7.09 -2.41
N ARG A 33 -17.95 6.11 -1.54
CA ARG A 33 -18.98 5.25 -0.95
C ARG A 33 -19.79 5.94 0.16
N GLY A 34 -19.44 7.17 0.52
CA GLY A 34 -20.22 7.99 1.45
C GLY A 34 -19.66 8.07 2.86
N HIS A 35 -18.51 7.51 3.16
CA HIS A 35 -17.85 7.64 4.45
C HIS A 35 -17.16 9.01 4.58
N LYS A 36 -16.92 9.46 5.81
CA LYS A 36 -15.99 10.55 6.10
C LYS A 36 -14.65 9.95 6.49
N VAL A 37 -13.60 10.32 5.76
CA VAL A 37 -12.25 9.83 6.02
C VAL A 37 -11.30 10.99 6.26
N ILE A 38 -10.46 10.88 7.27
CA ILE A 38 -9.32 11.75 7.51
C ILE A 38 -8.04 10.91 7.59
N ILE A 39 -6.90 11.54 7.37
CA ILE A 39 -5.59 10.92 7.56
C ILE A 39 -4.85 11.68 8.66
N ILE A 40 -4.17 10.93 9.54
CA ILE A 40 -3.25 11.45 10.54
C ILE A 40 -1.87 10.88 10.25
N THR A 41 -0.91 11.75 9.96
CA THR A 41 0.48 11.40 9.64
C THR A 41 1.43 12.42 10.26
N HIS A 42 2.74 12.14 10.27
CA HIS A 42 3.70 13.11 10.77
C HIS A 42 3.87 14.33 9.84
N ALA A 43 4.52 15.36 10.32
CA ALA A 43 4.87 16.52 9.53
C ALA A 43 6.04 16.20 8.59
N TYR A 44 5.84 16.42 7.30
CA TYR A 44 6.89 16.40 6.28
C TYR A 44 7.44 17.80 6.05
N GLU A 45 8.58 17.93 5.40
CA GLU A 45 9.26 19.20 5.10
C GLU A 45 8.28 20.35 4.79
N GLY A 46 8.20 21.34 5.67
CA GLY A 46 7.30 22.49 5.55
C GLY A 46 5.79 22.18 5.55
N ARG A 47 5.37 20.92 5.64
CA ARG A 47 3.96 20.49 5.68
C ARG A 47 3.54 20.18 7.10
N THR A 48 3.03 21.18 7.79
CA THR A 48 2.48 21.06 9.15
C THR A 48 1.00 21.43 9.17
N GLY A 49 0.29 20.99 10.21
CA GLY A 49 -1.12 21.32 10.43
C GLY A 49 -2.05 20.56 9.48
N VAL A 50 -3.12 21.20 9.01
CA VAL A 50 -4.17 20.55 8.22
C VAL A 50 -4.04 20.91 6.74
N ARG A 51 -4.15 19.89 5.89
CA ARG A 51 -4.18 20.03 4.42
C ARG A 51 -5.42 19.32 3.86
N TYR A 52 -5.87 19.77 2.69
CA TYR A 52 -6.97 19.14 1.94
C TYR A 52 -6.47 18.69 0.58
N LEU A 53 -6.78 17.45 0.22
CA LEU A 53 -6.57 16.92 -1.11
C LEU A 53 -7.80 17.12 -2.00
N THR A 54 -7.66 16.82 -3.29
CA THR A 54 -8.61 17.20 -4.35
C THR A 54 -10.04 16.73 -4.15
N ASN A 55 -10.25 15.57 -3.52
CA ASN A 55 -11.58 14.99 -3.27
C ASN A 55 -12.17 15.32 -1.89
N GLY A 56 -11.56 16.28 -1.17
CA GLY A 56 -11.98 16.65 0.17
C GLY A 56 -11.37 15.79 1.28
N LEU A 57 -10.46 14.88 0.96
CA LEU A 57 -9.71 14.11 1.94
C LEU A 57 -8.84 15.06 2.77
N LYS A 58 -9.05 15.04 4.08
CA LYS A 58 -8.34 15.89 5.03
C LYS A 58 -7.16 15.15 5.63
N VAL A 59 -5.99 15.80 5.67
CA VAL A 59 -4.75 15.25 6.21
C VAL A 59 -4.28 16.13 7.37
N TYR A 60 -4.06 15.51 8.52
CA TYR A 60 -3.47 16.11 9.71
C TYR A 60 -1.98 15.75 9.76
N HIS A 61 -1.12 16.74 9.60
CA HIS A 61 0.32 16.59 9.73
C HIS A 61 0.75 16.99 11.16
N VAL A 62 1.06 15.98 12.00
CA VAL A 62 1.43 16.18 13.40
C VAL A 62 2.95 16.33 13.54
N PRO A 63 3.45 17.30 14.37
CA PRO A 63 4.86 17.67 14.41
C PRO A 63 5.68 16.75 15.33
N PHE A 64 5.84 15.47 14.96
CA PHE A 64 6.69 14.54 15.70
C PHE A 64 8.01 14.29 14.98
N PHE A 65 9.03 13.94 15.75
CA PHE A 65 10.38 13.72 15.26
C PHE A 65 10.49 12.38 14.50
N VAL A 66 11.02 12.45 13.28
CA VAL A 66 11.29 11.31 12.41
C VAL A 66 12.68 10.76 12.68
N ILE A 67 12.81 9.46 12.88
CA ILE A 67 14.11 8.79 13.14
C ILE A 67 14.72 8.26 11.85
N TYR A 68 13.97 7.43 11.12
CA TYR A 68 14.49 6.67 10.00
C TYR A 68 13.39 6.33 9.00
N ARG A 69 13.63 6.62 7.71
CA ARG A 69 12.70 6.30 6.61
C ARG A 69 11.25 6.67 6.92
N GLU A 70 11.02 7.89 7.35
CA GLU A 70 9.71 8.47 7.69
C GLU A 70 9.01 7.84 8.92
N THR A 71 9.65 6.91 9.63
CA THR A 71 9.13 6.39 10.91
C THR A 71 9.38 7.39 12.02
N THR A 72 8.33 7.78 12.75
CA THR A 72 8.48 8.68 13.90
C THR A 72 9.08 7.96 15.12
N PHE A 73 9.75 8.74 15.98
CA PHE A 73 10.12 8.25 17.29
C PHE A 73 8.85 7.96 18.10
N PRO A 74 8.78 6.84 18.86
CA PRO A 74 7.66 6.60 19.77
C PRO A 74 7.43 7.81 20.67
N THR A 75 6.22 8.34 20.67
CA THR A 75 5.93 9.63 21.33
C THR A 75 5.71 9.48 22.83
N VAL A 76 5.65 8.26 23.32
CA VAL A 76 5.47 7.90 24.73
C VAL A 76 4.30 8.69 25.34
N PHE A 77 3.11 8.54 24.77
CA PHE A 77 1.85 9.20 25.12
C PHE A 77 1.75 10.70 24.81
N SER A 78 2.80 11.39 24.37
CA SER A 78 2.70 12.83 24.03
C SER A 78 1.83 13.10 22.79
N PHE A 79 1.59 12.09 21.96
CA PHE A 79 0.62 12.12 20.86
C PHE A 79 -0.83 12.13 21.34
N PHE A 80 -1.13 11.55 22.50
CA PHE A 80 -2.49 11.34 22.97
C PHE A 80 -3.35 12.61 23.03
N PRO A 81 -2.90 13.74 23.62
CA PRO A 81 -3.70 14.97 23.65
C PRO A 81 -4.06 15.49 22.25
N ILE A 82 -3.10 15.45 21.31
CA ILE A 82 -3.31 15.89 19.92
C ILE A 82 -4.29 14.95 19.22
N PHE A 83 -4.04 13.66 19.33
CA PHE A 83 -4.89 12.59 18.76
C PHE A 83 -6.33 12.72 19.29
N ARG A 84 -6.52 12.80 20.60
CA ARG A 84 -7.83 12.95 21.22
C ARG A 84 -8.59 14.16 20.68
N ASN A 85 -7.93 15.31 20.56
CA ASN A 85 -8.56 16.52 20.03
C ASN A 85 -8.99 16.34 18.58
N ILE A 86 -8.17 15.72 17.72
CA ILE A 86 -8.52 15.44 16.33
C ILE A 86 -9.73 14.50 16.27
N ILE A 87 -9.71 13.40 17.05
CA ILE A 87 -10.78 12.40 17.09
C ILE A 87 -12.11 13.00 17.51
N ILE A 88 -12.14 13.79 18.57
CA ILE A 88 -13.36 14.44 19.05
C ILE A 88 -13.85 15.47 18.02
N ARG A 89 -12.95 16.31 17.53
CA ARG A 89 -13.23 17.39 16.58
C ARG A 89 -13.84 16.85 15.28
N GLU A 90 -13.35 15.72 14.78
CA GLU A 90 -13.84 15.08 13.55
C GLU A 90 -14.93 14.04 13.82
N GLN A 91 -15.27 13.78 15.09
CA GLN A 91 -16.26 12.79 15.51
C GLN A 91 -15.98 11.39 14.96
N ILE A 92 -14.73 10.94 15.07
CA ILE A 92 -14.28 9.66 14.54
C ILE A 92 -14.90 8.51 15.34
N GLU A 93 -15.30 7.45 14.63
CA GLU A 93 -15.90 6.23 15.17
C GLU A 93 -14.95 5.04 15.03
N ILE A 94 -14.14 5.04 13.96
CA ILE A 94 -13.20 3.95 13.64
C ILE A 94 -11.81 4.53 13.40
N VAL A 95 -10.82 3.94 14.04
CA VAL A 95 -9.39 4.22 13.81
C VAL A 95 -8.79 3.05 13.05
N HIS A 96 -8.30 3.31 11.85
CA HIS A 96 -7.68 2.31 10.99
C HIS A 96 -6.19 2.62 10.85
N GLY A 97 -5.37 1.84 11.53
CA GLY A 97 -3.93 1.97 11.50
C GLY A 97 -3.27 1.16 10.39
N HIS A 98 -2.17 1.65 9.83
CA HIS A 98 -1.44 0.99 8.75
C HIS A 98 0.05 0.87 9.06
N GLY A 99 0.61 -0.32 8.76
CA GLY A 99 2.04 -0.58 8.74
C GLY A 99 2.66 -0.90 10.10
N SER A 100 3.31 -2.06 10.18
CA SER A 100 3.95 -2.58 11.40
C SER A 100 5.11 -1.73 11.94
N LEU A 101 5.66 -0.79 11.15
CA LEU A 101 6.72 0.12 11.57
C LEU A 101 6.21 1.53 11.90
N SER A 102 4.92 1.79 11.83
CA SER A 102 4.36 3.11 12.13
C SER A 102 4.14 3.28 13.64
N SER A 103 4.94 4.11 14.28
CA SER A 103 4.78 4.44 15.71
C SER A 103 3.45 5.14 15.98
N LEU A 104 3.07 6.10 15.13
CA LEU A 104 1.77 6.79 15.26
C LEU A 104 0.59 5.83 15.14
N CYS A 105 0.68 4.82 14.26
CA CYS A 105 -0.34 3.79 14.13
C CYS A 105 -0.50 3.01 15.43
N HIS A 106 0.60 2.52 16.00
CA HIS A 106 0.57 1.73 17.23
C HIS A 106 -0.01 2.52 18.40
N GLU A 107 0.43 3.76 18.60
CA GLU A 107 -0.09 4.63 19.66
C GLU A 107 -1.56 4.99 19.43
N ALA A 108 -1.94 5.32 18.19
CA ALA A 108 -3.33 5.64 17.85
C ALA A 108 -4.30 4.49 18.18
N ILE A 109 -3.93 3.24 17.89
CA ILE A 109 -4.76 2.08 18.23
C ILE A 109 -4.94 1.96 19.74
N ILE A 110 -3.88 2.11 20.52
CA ILE A 110 -3.92 2.01 21.99
C ILE A 110 -4.82 3.13 22.57
N HIS A 111 -4.60 4.37 22.14
CA HIS A 111 -5.36 5.54 22.58
C HIS A 111 -6.84 5.45 22.16
N ALA A 112 -7.10 5.02 20.91
CA ALA A 112 -8.47 4.82 20.42
C ALA A 112 -9.26 3.84 21.28
N ARG A 113 -8.64 2.73 21.69
CA ARG A 113 -9.26 1.74 22.58
C ARG A 113 -9.57 2.31 23.96
N SER A 114 -8.71 3.15 24.51
CA SER A 114 -8.96 3.85 25.78
C SER A 114 -10.11 4.87 25.66
N MET A 115 -10.28 5.49 24.47
CA MET A 115 -11.39 6.38 24.17
C MET A 115 -12.71 5.66 23.82
N GLY A 116 -12.72 4.34 23.76
CA GLY A 116 -13.91 3.54 23.42
C GLY A 116 -14.22 3.49 21.91
N LEU A 117 -13.20 3.64 21.05
CA LEU A 117 -13.34 3.60 19.59
C LEU A 117 -13.01 2.23 19.02
N ARG A 118 -13.63 1.90 17.89
CA ARG A 118 -13.30 0.70 17.12
C ARG A 118 -11.98 0.85 16.39
N THR A 119 -11.24 -0.24 16.28
CA THR A 119 -9.89 -0.23 15.71
C THR A 119 -9.70 -1.34 14.68
N VAL A 120 -9.07 -0.99 13.57
CA VAL A 120 -8.62 -1.91 12.53
C VAL A 120 -7.13 -1.66 12.27
N PHE A 121 -6.41 -2.71 11.94
CA PHE A 121 -5.02 -2.61 11.54
C PHE A 121 -4.81 -3.32 10.19
N THR A 122 -4.12 -2.65 9.24
CA THR A 122 -3.69 -3.29 7.98
C THR A 122 -2.18 -3.51 7.98
N ASP A 123 -1.76 -4.76 7.84
CA ASP A 123 -0.35 -5.14 7.66
C ASP A 123 0.01 -5.21 6.17
N HIS A 124 1.10 -4.52 5.81
CA HIS A 124 1.62 -4.43 4.46
C HIS A 124 3.00 -5.10 4.31
N SER A 125 3.51 -5.74 5.37
CA SER A 125 4.90 -6.13 5.45
C SER A 125 5.07 -7.55 5.96
N LEU A 126 6.15 -8.20 5.51
CA LEU A 126 6.62 -9.46 6.05
C LEU A 126 7.88 -9.22 6.90
N TYR A 127 7.92 -9.81 8.07
CA TYR A 127 9.09 -9.75 8.96
C TYR A 127 9.52 -11.15 9.38
N GLY A 128 10.83 -11.28 9.62
CA GLY A 128 11.42 -12.50 10.15
C GLY A 128 11.14 -12.72 11.64
N PHE A 129 11.77 -13.74 12.20
CA PHE A 129 11.65 -14.14 13.60
C PHE A 129 13.00 -14.24 14.31
N ALA A 130 14.11 -14.13 13.59
CA ALA A 130 15.42 -14.48 14.12
C ALA A 130 16.32 -13.27 14.43
N ASP A 131 16.17 -12.17 13.70
CA ASP A 131 16.98 -10.97 13.93
C ASP A 131 16.39 -10.06 15.03
N ALA A 132 17.26 -9.28 15.70
CA ALA A 132 16.87 -8.45 16.82
C ALA A 132 15.79 -7.40 16.46
N GLY A 133 15.87 -6.82 15.26
CA GLY A 133 14.89 -5.85 14.77
C GLY A 133 13.51 -6.48 14.59
N SER A 134 13.45 -7.65 13.97
CA SER A 134 12.22 -8.42 13.80
C SER A 134 11.63 -8.84 15.15
N ILE A 135 12.45 -9.32 16.10
CA ILE A 135 11.99 -9.70 17.43
C ILE A 135 11.35 -8.51 18.14
N LEU A 136 11.99 -7.34 18.12
CA LEU A 136 11.45 -6.13 18.77
C LEU A 136 10.15 -5.68 18.11
N THR A 137 10.13 -5.61 16.77
CA THR A 137 8.94 -5.24 15.99
C THR A 137 7.79 -6.22 16.26
N ASN A 138 8.06 -7.52 16.33
CA ASN A 138 7.06 -8.54 16.64
C ASN A 138 6.47 -8.38 18.06
N LYS A 139 7.29 -7.96 19.05
CA LYS A 139 6.79 -7.66 20.41
C LYS A 139 5.89 -6.43 20.42
N LEU A 140 6.26 -5.37 19.72
CA LEU A 140 5.45 -4.17 19.56
C LEU A 140 4.14 -4.50 18.85
N LEU A 141 4.20 -5.25 17.75
CA LEU A 141 3.02 -5.69 17.01
C LEU A 141 2.08 -6.51 17.89
N LYS A 142 2.62 -7.48 18.64
CA LYS A 142 1.85 -8.28 19.60
C LYS A 142 1.16 -7.42 20.66
N PHE A 143 1.87 -6.42 21.19
CA PHE A 143 1.30 -5.47 22.16
C PHE A 143 0.09 -4.75 21.55
N THR A 144 0.27 -4.10 20.39
CA THR A 144 -0.78 -3.31 19.75
C THR A 144 -1.99 -4.16 19.35
N LEU A 145 -1.73 -5.31 18.70
CA LEU A 145 -2.79 -6.14 18.13
C LEU A 145 -3.53 -7.02 19.15
N SER A 146 -3.05 -7.12 20.39
CA SER A 146 -3.74 -7.88 21.44
C SER A 146 -5.12 -7.33 21.79
N ASP A 147 -5.39 -6.06 21.49
CA ASP A 147 -6.66 -5.39 21.78
C ASP A 147 -7.30 -4.73 20.55
N VAL A 148 -6.82 -5.02 19.33
CA VAL A 148 -7.43 -4.54 18.09
C VAL A 148 -8.71 -5.30 17.78
N ASP A 149 -9.73 -4.64 17.22
CA ASP A 149 -10.98 -5.33 16.90
C ASP A 149 -10.84 -6.25 15.66
N HIS A 150 -10.06 -5.87 14.66
CA HIS A 150 -9.81 -6.69 13.46
C HIS A 150 -8.51 -6.33 12.75
N VAL A 151 -7.93 -7.30 12.05
CA VAL A 151 -6.71 -7.13 11.26
C VAL A 151 -6.99 -7.44 9.79
N ILE A 152 -6.39 -6.67 8.89
CA ILE A 152 -6.41 -6.90 7.44
C ILE A 152 -4.99 -7.19 7.00
N CYS A 153 -4.79 -8.21 6.17
CA CYS A 153 -3.52 -8.54 5.53
C CYS A 153 -3.67 -8.55 4.02
N VAL A 154 -2.61 -8.20 3.30
CA VAL A 154 -2.65 -8.02 1.84
C VAL A 154 -2.47 -9.32 1.04
N SER A 155 -2.15 -10.44 1.72
CA SER A 155 -2.03 -11.78 1.13
C SER A 155 -2.24 -12.84 2.21
N HIS A 156 -2.46 -14.10 1.83
CA HIS A 156 -2.54 -15.22 2.77
C HIS A 156 -1.22 -15.43 3.51
N THR A 157 -0.10 -15.34 2.80
CA THR A 157 1.24 -15.39 3.41
C THR A 157 1.44 -14.27 4.44
N CYS A 158 0.97 -13.05 4.14
CA CYS A 158 1.01 -11.94 5.09
C CYS A 158 0.13 -12.25 6.32
N LYS A 159 -1.06 -12.82 6.13
CA LYS A 159 -1.93 -13.26 7.23
C LYS A 159 -1.23 -14.28 8.13
N GLU A 160 -0.64 -15.33 7.57
CA GLU A 160 0.10 -16.34 8.35
C GLU A 160 1.24 -15.69 9.14
N ASN A 161 2.04 -14.85 8.50
CA ASN A 161 3.13 -14.13 9.15
C ASN A 161 2.64 -13.27 10.31
N THR A 162 1.58 -12.48 10.13
CA THR A 162 1.02 -11.58 11.15
C THR A 162 0.38 -12.36 12.30
N VAL A 163 -0.34 -13.43 12.00
CA VAL A 163 -0.92 -14.34 13.02
C VAL A 163 0.17 -14.93 13.92
N LEU A 164 1.27 -15.41 13.33
CA LEU A 164 2.40 -15.98 14.08
C LEU A 164 3.13 -14.92 14.91
N ARG A 165 3.41 -13.75 14.32
CA ARG A 165 4.15 -12.64 14.98
C ARG A 165 3.41 -12.08 16.19
N ALA A 166 2.10 -11.86 16.06
CA ALA A 166 1.29 -11.25 17.09
C ALA A 166 0.50 -12.28 17.95
N SER A 167 0.58 -13.58 17.62
CA SER A 167 -0.18 -14.65 18.26
C SER A 167 -1.69 -14.39 18.23
N LEU A 168 -2.21 -14.03 17.06
CA LEU A 168 -3.62 -13.70 16.84
C LEU A 168 -4.45 -14.95 16.57
N ASP A 169 -5.76 -14.81 16.75
CA ASP A 169 -6.73 -15.74 16.19
C ASP A 169 -6.83 -15.51 14.68
N PRO A 170 -6.63 -16.53 13.82
CA PRO A 170 -6.76 -16.39 12.37
C PRO A 170 -8.12 -15.86 11.91
N LEU A 171 -9.18 -16.02 12.69
CA LEU A 171 -10.52 -15.50 12.38
C LEU A 171 -10.61 -13.98 12.51
N MET A 172 -9.77 -13.39 13.35
CA MET A 172 -9.68 -11.93 13.46
C MET A 172 -8.88 -11.28 12.33
N VAL A 173 -8.42 -12.07 11.36
CA VAL A 173 -7.56 -11.58 10.27
C VAL A 173 -8.19 -11.88 8.93
N SER A 174 -8.62 -10.84 8.22
CA SER A 174 -9.10 -10.92 6.83
C SER A 174 -7.97 -10.70 5.84
N VAL A 175 -8.07 -11.35 4.67
CA VAL A 175 -7.16 -11.09 3.55
C VAL A 175 -7.89 -10.19 2.54
N ILE A 176 -7.38 -8.98 2.34
CA ILE A 176 -7.87 -8.03 1.34
C ILE A 176 -6.66 -7.59 0.51
N PRO A 177 -6.46 -8.12 -0.70
CA PRO A 177 -5.33 -7.77 -1.55
C PRO A 177 -5.29 -6.29 -1.91
N ASN A 178 -4.11 -5.77 -2.21
CA ASN A 178 -3.97 -4.45 -2.81
C ASN A 178 -4.59 -4.46 -4.22
N ALA A 179 -4.95 -3.28 -4.71
CA ALA A 179 -5.42 -3.08 -6.07
C ALA A 179 -4.55 -2.08 -6.83
N VAL A 180 -4.78 -1.95 -8.11
CA VAL A 180 -4.16 -0.95 -8.97
C VAL A 180 -5.23 -0.05 -9.59
N VAL A 181 -4.84 1.17 -9.94
CA VAL A 181 -5.67 2.04 -10.78
C VAL A 181 -5.38 1.64 -12.23
N ALA A 182 -6.13 0.66 -12.74
CA ALA A 182 -5.87 0.04 -14.04
C ALA A 182 -5.82 1.06 -15.18
N GLU A 183 -6.59 2.15 -15.09
CA GLU A 183 -6.59 3.25 -16.06
C GLU A 183 -5.22 3.93 -16.20
N ASN A 184 -4.43 3.97 -15.13
CA ASN A 184 -3.08 4.53 -15.12
C ASN A 184 -2.03 3.55 -15.65
N PHE A 185 -2.33 2.24 -15.64
CA PHE A 185 -1.42 1.17 -16.05
C PHE A 185 -2.00 0.37 -17.22
N ARG A 186 -2.32 1.07 -18.29
CA ARG A 186 -2.83 0.47 -19.53
C ARG A 186 -1.70 0.19 -20.53
N PRO A 187 -1.83 -0.84 -21.37
CA PRO A 187 -0.89 -1.10 -22.45
C PRO A 187 -0.78 0.10 -23.40
N LEU A 188 0.29 0.14 -24.22
CA LEU A 188 0.40 1.06 -25.33
C LEU A 188 -0.74 0.83 -26.33
N THR A 189 -1.29 1.91 -26.86
CA THR A 189 -2.24 1.88 -27.98
C THR A 189 -1.52 2.16 -29.29
N GLN A 190 -2.11 1.74 -30.43
CA GLN A 190 -1.53 2.00 -31.78
C GLN A 190 -1.30 3.47 -32.07
N THR A 191 -2.03 4.37 -31.42
CA THR A 191 -2.01 5.81 -31.65
C THR A 191 -0.99 6.55 -30.77
N GLU A 192 -0.43 5.89 -29.75
CA GLU A 192 0.58 6.49 -28.86
C GLU A 192 1.96 6.44 -29.54
N PRO A 193 2.71 7.55 -29.55
CA PRO A 193 4.07 7.55 -30.12
C PRO A 193 5.00 6.69 -29.24
N LEU A 194 5.96 6.02 -29.90
CA LEU A 194 7.06 5.35 -29.20
C LEU A 194 7.91 6.41 -28.47
N ILE A 195 8.26 6.13 -27.22
CA ILE A 195 9.06 7.04 -26.39
C ILE A 195 10.52 7.05 -26.85
N SER A 196 11.02 5.92 -27.35
CA SER A 196 12.35 5.79 -27.93
C SER A 196 12.33 4.90 -29.18
N PRO A 197 13.22 5.16 -30.18
CA PRO A 197 13.37 4.28 -31.36
C PRO A 197 13.79 2.85 -31.00
N HIS A 198 14.36 2.66 -29.82
CA HIS A 198 14.82 1.36 -29.31
C HIS A 198 13.79 0.66 -28.43
N ASP A 199 12.65 1.31 -28.15
CA ASP A 199 11.60 0.72 -27.35
C ASP A 199 10.92 -0.43 -28.09
N ALA A 200 10.32 -1.30 -27.31
CA ALA A 200 9.52 -2.37 -27.81
C ALA A 200 8.50 -1.82 -28.81
N LYS A 201 8.59 -2.25 -30.06
CA LYS A 201 7.51 -2.00 -31.01
C LYS A 201 6.23 -2.54 -30.41
N TRP A 202 5.16 -1.73 -30.45
CA TRP A 202 3.85 -2.24 -30.12
C TRP A 202 3.60 -3.52 -30.92
N LEU A 203 3.43 -4.63 -30.22
CA LEU A 203 3.07 -5.88 -30.81
C LEU A 203 1.54 -5.94 -30.87
N ALA A 204 0.99 -6.02 -32.08
CA ALA A 204 -0.43 -6.29 -32.26
C ALA A 204 -0.83 -7.53 -31.47
N PRO A 205 -2.07 -7.62 -30.93
CA PRO A 205 -2.59 -8.85 -30.41
C PRO A 205 -2.35 -9.97 -31.43
N ASN A 206 -1.69 -11.06 -31.03
CA ASN A 206 -1.30 -12.19 -31.87
C ASN A 206 -0.06 -11.99 -32.79
N GLN A 207 0.67 -10.90 -32.67
CA GLN A 207 1.94 -10.77 -33.37
C GLN A 207 3.03 -11.56 -32.62
N THR A 208 3.69 -12.47 -33.33
CA THR A 208 4.85 -13.21 -32.80
C THR A 208 6.11 -12.35 -32.88
N ILE A 209 6.95 -12.42 -31.84
CA ILE A 209 8.27 -11.79 -31.83
C ILE A 209 9.20 -12.68 -32.65
N GLY A 210 9.77 -12.12 -33.72
CA GLY A 210 10.72 -12.82 -34.57
C GLY A 210 12.02 -13.21 -33.83
N PRO A 211 12.78 -14.17 -34.37
CA PRO A 211 14.01 -14.64 -33.72
C PRO A 211 15.07 -13.56 -33.56
N HIS A 212 15.06 -12.52 -34.40
CA HIS A 212 16.01 -11.40 -34.37
C HIS A 212 15.41 -10.11 -33.76
N ASP A 213 14.12 -10.11 -33.43
CA ASP A 213 13.52 -8.93 -32.79
C ASP A 213 14.04 -8.78 -31.35
N THR A 214 14.22 -7.53 -30.95
CA THR A 214 14.66 -7.23 -29.59
C THR A 214 13.56 -7.47 -28.58
N ILE A 215 13.86 -8.20 -27.51
CA ILE A 215 12.99 -8.33 -26.32
C ILE A 215 13.58 -7.44 -25.25
N THR A 216 12.78 -6.51 -24.74
CA THR A 216 13.17 -5.63 -23.63
C THR A 216 12.59 -6.16 -22.32
N ILE A 217 13.48 -6.34 -21.36
CA ILE A 217 13.13 -6.75 -19.97
C ILE A 217 13.18 -5.51 -19.08
N VAL A 218 12.09 -5.22 -18.39
CA VAL A 218 11.98 -4.08 -17.49
C VAL A 218 12.13 -4.53 -16.04
N VAL A 219 12.91 -3.77 -15.28
CA VAL A 219 13.05 -3.91 -13.83
C VAL A 219 12.75 -2.57 -13.18
N ILE A 220 11.76 -2.50 -12.32
CA ILE A 220 11.42 -1.28 -11.55
C ILE A 220 11.39 -1.64 -10.08
N SER A 221 12.38 -1.19 -9.33
CA SER A 221 12.44 -1.43 -7.88
C SER A 221 13.45 -0.50 -7.22
N ARG A 222 13.32 -0.35 -5.90
CA ARG A 222 14.43 0.21 -5.12
C ARG A 222 15.61 -0.75 -5.17
N LEU A 223 16.81 -0.24 -5.45
CA LEU A 223 18.03 -1.06 -5.59
C LEU A 223 18.63 -1.36 -4.20
N PHE A 224 17.99 -2.31 -3.52
CA PHE A 224 18.35 -2.81 -2.19
C PHE A 224 18.50 -4.33 -2.20
N TYR A 225 19.22 -4.86 -1.20
CA TYR A 225 19.42 -6.30 -1.04
C TYR A 225 18.10 -7.08 -1.05
N ASN A 226 17.12 -6.67 -0.24
CA ASN A 226 15.84 -7.37 -0.13
C ASN A 226 14.98 -7.34 -1.41
N LYS A 227 15.31 -6.48 -2.38
CA LYS A 227 14.68 -6.43 -3.71
C LYS A 227 15.43 -7.28 -4.74
N GLY A 228 16.41 -8.08 -4.30
CA GLY A 228 17.13 -9.01 -5.15
C GLY A 228 18.10 -8.35 -6.13
N THR A 229 18.63 -7.17 -5.80
CA THR A 229 19.60 -6.49 -6.68
C THR A 229 20.85 -7.33 -6.92
N ASP A 230 21.30 -8.10 -5.93
CA ASP A 230 22.45 -8.99 -6.10
C ASP A 230 22.15 -10.13 -7.10
N LEU A 231 20.91 -10.64 -7.10
CA LEU A 231 20.47 -11.62 -8.10
C LEU A 231 20.41 -11.02 -9.51
N LEU A 232 20.02 -9.73 -9.64
CA LEU A 232 20.07 -9.03 -10.93
C LEU A 232 21.51 -8.89 -11.43
N ILE A 233 22.44 -8.47 -10.56
CA ILE A 233 23.86 -8.30 -10.88
C ILE A 233 24.46 -9.61 -11.40
N ALA A 234 24.09 -10.73 -10.82
CA ALA A 234 24.56 -12.04 -11.22
C ALA A 234 23.87 -12.55 -12.51
N ALA A 235 22.57 -12.35 -12.65
CA ALA A 235 21.78 -12.94 -13.74
C ALA A 235 21.88 -12.16 -15.07
N ILE A 236 21.92 -10.81 -15.05
CA ILE A 236 21.90 -9.99 -16.28
C ILE A 236 23.03 -10.35 -17.26
N PRO A 237 24.30 -10.48 -16.87
CA PRO A 237 25.37 -10.84 -17.81
C PRO A 237 25.13 -12.18 -18.50
N ARG A 238 24.65 -13.17 -17.75
CA ARG A 238 24.36 -14.51 -18.24
C ARG A 238 23.18 -14.53 -19.22
N ILE A 239 22.11 -13.79 -18.90
CA ILE A 239 20.96 -13.64 -19.80
C ILE A 239 21.38 -12.94 -21.09
N CYS A 240 22.18 -11.86 -21.01
CA CYS A 240 22.66 -11.16 -22.17
C CYS A 240 23.59 -12.03 -23.04
N ALA A 241 24.44 -12.87 -22.43
CA ALA A 241 25.29 -13.80 -23.16
C ALA A 241 24.49 -14.90 -23.87
N ALA A 242 23.45 -15.43 -23.22
CA ALA A 242 22.59 -16.47 -23.78
C ALA A 242 21.63 -15.96 -24.87
N HIS A 243 21.23 -14.69 -24.79
CA HIS A 243 20.23 -14.07 -25.65
C HIS A 243 20.73 -12.75 -26.28
N PRO A 244 21.39 -12.77 -27.45
CA PRO A 244 21.99 -11.58 -28.09
C PRO A 244 21.00 -10.44 -28.38
N HIS A 245 19.74 -10.74 -28.57
CA HIS A 245 18.66 -9.77 -28.87
C HIS A 245 17.80 -9.42 -27.65
N VAL A 246 18.36 -9.47 -26.44
CA VAL A 246 17.68 -9.04 -25.21
C VAL A 246 18.31 -7.76 -24.69
N ARG A 247 17.50 -6.82 -24.27
CA ARG A 247 17.90 -5.57 -23.59
C ARG A 247 17.23 -5.47 -22.24
N PHE A 248 17.80 -4.67 -21.35
CA PHE A 248 17.23 -4.36 -20.05
C PHE A 248 16.98 -2.86 -19.89
N ILE A 249 15.91 -2.51 -19.19
CA ILE A 249 15.67 -1.17 -18.67
C ILE A 249 15.55 -1.33 -17.14
N ILE A 250 16.41 -0.65 -16.41
CA ILE A 250 16.43 -0.69 -14.94
C ILE A 250 16.08 0.71 -14.43
N ALA A 251 14.93 0.81 -13.73
CA ALA A 251 14.47 2.03 -13.10
C ALA A 251 14.42 1.87 -11.58
N GLY A 252 14.97 2.85 -10.88
CA GLY A 252 15.03 2.90 -9.43
C GLY A 252 16.35 3.41 -8.91
N SER A 253 16.41 3.59 -7.60
CA SER A 253 17.60 4.06 -6.89
C SER A 253 17.81 3.27 -5.59
N GLY A 254 19.01 3.35 -5.05
CA GLY A 254 19.34 2.70 -3.78
C GLY A 254 20.85 2.50 -3.62
N PRO A 255 21.29 2.01 -2.45
CA PRO A 255 22.72 1.79 -2.16
C PRO A 255 23.42 0.83 -3.14
N LYS A 256 22.64 -0.06 -3.78
CA LYS A 256 23.15 -1.06 -4.73
C LYS A 256 23.20 -0.56 -6.18
N ALA A 257 22.89 0.71 -6.47
CA ALA A 257 22.97 1.27 -7.81
C ALA A 257 24.40 1.20 -8.37
N ILE A 258 25.38 1.57 -7.54
CA ILE A 258 26.81 1.53 -7.89
C ILE A 258 27.26 0.11 -8.27
N ASP A 259 26.78 -0.91 -7.53
CA ASP A 259 27.14 -2.31 -7.81
C ASP A 259 26.59 -2.75 -9.20
N VAL A 260 25.40 -2.26 -9.57
CA VAL A 260 24.83 -2.50 -10.91
C VAL A 260 25.67 -1.82 -11.99
N GLU A 261 26.04 -0.54 -11.81
CA GLU A 261 26.90 0.20 -12.75
C GLU A 261 28.24 -0.49 -12.97
N GLN A 262 28.89 -0.93 -11.87
CA GLN A 262 30.15 -1.69 -11.94
C GLN A 262 30.00 -3.02 -12.68
N MET A 263 28.86 -3.70 -12.52
CA MET A 263 28.56 -4.92 -13.26
C MET A 263 28.47 -4.65 -14.76
N LEU A 264 27.80 -3.55 -15.16
CA LEU A 264 27.69 -3.16 -16.56
C LEU A 264 29.05 -2.86 -17.18
N GLU A 265 29.91 -2.13 -16.48
CA GLU A 265 31.27 -1.81 -16.92
C GLU A 265 32.13 -3.08 -17.09
N ARG A 266 32.14 -3.97 -16.10
CA ARG A 266 32.93 -5.23 -16.12
C ARG A 266 32.53 -6.15 -17.27
N ASN A 267 31.26 -6.16 -17.66
CA ASN A 267 30.73 -7.05 -18.69
C ASN A 267 30.48 -6.35 -20.04
N VAL A 268 30.84 -5.06 -20.16
CA VAL A 268 30.65 -4.26 -21.39
C VAL A 268 29.21 -4.31 -21.90
N LEU A 269 28.25 -4.00 -21.00
CA LEU A 269 26.82 -4.11 -21.28
C LEU A 269 26.09 -2.76 -21.40
N GLN A 270 26.82 -1.64 -21.55
CA GLN A 270 26.24 -0.29 -21.59
C GLN A 270 25.30 -0.07 -22.78
N ASP A 271 25.49 -0.78 -23.88
CA ASP A 271 24.61 -0.75 -25.06
C ASP A 271 23.38 -1.68 -24.92
N ARG A 272 23.39 -2.55 -23.94
CA ARG A 272 22.34 -3.57 -23.70
C ARG A 272 21.47 -3.28 -22.49
N VAL A 273 21.92 -2.47 -21.55
CA VAL A 273 21.24 -2.16 -20.29
C VAL A 273 21.15 -0.65 -20.10
N GLU A 274 19.95 -0.15 -20.05
CA GLU A 274 19.64 1.27 -19.81
C GLU A 274 19.30 1.48 -18.34
N MET A 275 20.07 2.34 -17.63
CA MET A 275 19.81 2.74 -16.25
C MET A 275 19.09 4.09 -16.24
N LEU A 276 17.82 4.12 -15.81
CA LEU A 276 17.01 5.36 -15.78
C LEU A 276 17.14 6.13 -14.46
N GLY A 277 17.70 5.52 -13.41
CA GLY A 277 17.67 6.11 -12.08
C GLY A 277 16.26 6.13 -11.47
N PRO A 278 15.99 7.01 -10.47
CA PRO A 278 14.67 7.10 -9.82
C PRO A 278 13.64 7.67 -10.79
N VAL A 279 12.48 7.00 -10.86
CA VAL A 279 11.34 7.37 -11.72
C VAL A 279 10.15 7.74 -10.83
N ARG A 280 9.44 8.81 -11.17
CA ARG A 280 8.22 9.21 -10.46
C ARG A 280 7.10 8.22 -10.75
N HIS A 281 6.19 8.05 -9.79
CA HIS A 281 5.10 7.08 -9.92
C HIS A 281 4.23 7.29 -11.17
N GLU A 282 4.03 8.54 -11.56
CA GLU A 282 3.27 8.90 -12.76
C GLU A 282 3.96 8.48 -14.07
N GLU A 283 5.27 8.29 -14.04
CA GLU A 283 6.10 7.90 -15.19
C GLU A 283 6.34 6.37 -15.27
N VAL A 284 5.97 5.62 -14.20
CA VAL A 284 6.22 4.17 -14.11
C VAL A 284 5.58 3.42 -15.28
N ARG A 285 4.33 3.77 -15.65
CA ARG A 285 3.66 3.17 -16.81
C ARG A 285 4.47 3.37 -18.11
N ASP A 286 4.99 4.57 -18.34
CA ASP A 286 5.71 4.89 -19.57
C ASP A 286 7.03 4.10 -19.68
N VAL A 287 7.64 3.76 -18.54
CA VAL A 287 8.78 2.84 -18.50
C VAL A 287 8.34 1.40 -18.75
N MET A 288 7.26 0.94 -18.12
CA MET A 288 6.78 -0.45 -18.26
C MET A 288 6.43 -0.78 -19.71
N VAL A 289 5.68 0.09 -20.39
CA VAL A 289 5.22 -0.15 -21.76
C VAL A 289 6.34 -0.18 -22.81
N ARG A 290 7.59 0.14 -22.44
CA ARG A 290 8.79 0.00 -23.27
C ARG A 290 9.28 -1.45 -23.35
N GLY A 291 8.78 -2.35 -22.50
CA GLY A 291 9.22 -3.74 -22.43
C GLY A 291 8.11 -4.75 -22.70
N GLN A 292 8.51 -6.00 -22.88
CA GLN A 292 7.62 -7.16 -23.03
C GLN A 292 7.62 -8.05 -21.80
N ILE A 293 8.72 -8.08 -21.05
CA ILE A 293 8.89 -8.88 -19.84
C ILE A 293 9.19 -7.94 -18.68
N TYR A 294 8.54 -8.18 -17.55
CA TYR A 294 8.87 -7.56 -16.28
C TYR A 294 9.58 -8.57 -15.39
N LEU A 295 10.80 -8.25 -14.92
CA LEU A 295 11.57 -9.09 -14.02
C LEU A 295 11.53 -8.55 -12.60
N HIS A 296 11.07 -9.37 -11.65
CA HIS A 296 10.94 -9.02 -10.23
C HIS A 296 11.65 -10.04 -9.32
N PRO A 297 12.95 -9.86 -9.03
CA PRO A 297 13.76 -10.83 -8.31
C PRO A 297 13.75 -10.64 -6.79
N SER A 298 12.71 -10.06 -6.21
CA SER A 298 12.64 -9.72 -4.78
C SER A 298 12.85 -10.94 -3.88
N LEU A 299 13.55 -10.76 -2.75
CA LEU A 299 13.77 -11.81 -1.74
C LEU A 299 12.65 -11.90 -0.70
N THR A 300 11.85 -10.86 -0.60
CA THR A 300 10.69 -10.81 0.31
C THR A 300 9.67 -9.80 -0.20
N GLU A 301 8.40 -10.18 -0.18
CA GLU A 301 7.29 -9.34 -0.63
C GLU A 301 5.99 -9.76 0.03
N ALA A 302 5.25 -8.81 0.59
CA ALA A 302 3.95 -9.12 1.17
C ALA A 302 2.86 -9.28 0.10
N PHE A 303 2.95 -8.51 -1.01
CA PHE A 303 2.03 -8.58 -2.14
C PHE A 303 2.74 -8.34 -3.47
N GLY A 304 3.43 -7.20 -3.63
CA GLY A 304 4.11 -6.86 -4.89
C GLY A 304 3.19 -6.13 -5.88
N THR A 305 2.66 -4.97 -5.51
CA THR A 305 1.76 -4.16 -6.36
C THR A 305 2.35 -3.90 -7.75
N VAL A 306 3.65 -3.70 -7.85
CA VAL A 306 4.37 -3.45 -9.11
C VAL A 306 4.25 -4.62 -10.11
N ILE A 307 4.07 -5.84 -9.62
CA ILE A 307 3.82 -7.03 -10.45
C ILE A 307 2.46 -6.92 -11.16
N VAL A 308 1.46 -6.45 -10.43
CA VAL A 308 0.10 -6.22 -10.96
C VAL A 308 0.10 -5.07 -11.95
N GLU A 309 0.82 -3.98 -11.65
CA GLU A 309 1.01 -2.83 -12.53
C GLU A 309 1.65 -3.26 -13.87
N ALA A 310 2.70 -4.09 -13.81
CA ALA A 310 3.38 -4.60 -14.99
C ALA A 310 2.45 -5.49 -15.85
N ALA A 311 1.73 -6.43 -15.22
CA ALA A 311 0.75 -7.26 -15.93
C ALA A 311 -0.37 -6.42 -16.55
N SER A 312 -0.85 -5.37 -15.84
CA SER A 312 -1.83 -4.43 -16.36
C SER A 312 -1.31 -3.64 -17.58
N CYS A 313 -0.03 -3.33 -17.64
CA CYS A 313 0.62 -2.74 -18.81
C CYS A 313 0.84 -3.73 -19.97
N GLY A 314 0.47 -5.00 -19.82
CA GLY A 314 0.61 -6.03 -20.84
C GLY A 314 1.97 -6.72 -20.85
N LEU A 315 2.79 -6.61 -19.79
CA LEU A 315 4.05 -7.32 -19.68
C LEU A 315 3.84 -8.74 -19.13
N TYR A 316 4.62 -9.68 -19.63
CA TYR A 316 4.73 -11.00 -19.01
C TYR A 316 5.68 -10.93 -17.82
N VAL A 317 5.29 -11.52 -16.70
CA VAL A 317 6.04 -11.36 -15.45
C VAL A 317 6.95 -12.56 -15.19
N VAL A 318 8.22 -12.30 -14.88
CA VAL A 318 9.15 -13.27 -14.29
C VAL A 318 9.45 -12.81 -12.88
N CYS A 319 9.14 -13.61 -11.87
CA CYS A 319 9.30 -13.21 -10.48
C CYS A 319 9.74 -14.36 -9.58
N THR A 320 10.35 -14.02 -8.45
CA THR A 320 10.71 -15.00 -7.42
C THR A 320 9.47 -15.54 -6.71
N GLN A 321 9.51 -16.82 -6.36
CA GLN A 321 8.44 -17.50 -5.62
C GLN A 321 8.63 -17.28 -4.09
N VAL A 322 8.47 -16.03 -3.63
CA VAL A 322 8.67 -15.64 -2.24
C VAL A 322 7.48 -14.88 -1.68
N GLY A 323 7.21 -15.07 -0.39
CA GLY A 323 6.15 -14.34 0.32
C GLY A 323 4.79 -14.48 -0.36
N GLY A 324 4.10 -13.35 -0.53
CA GLY A 324 2.78 -13.29 -1.17
C GLY A 324 2.81 -13.28 -2.71
N ILE A 325 3.97 -13.22 -3.36
CA ILE A 325 4.08 -13.14 -4.83
C ILE A 325 3.33 -14.29 -5.55
N PRO A 326 3.38 -15.55 -5.10
CA PRO A 326 2.68 -16.65 -5.78
C PRO A 326 1.15 -16.51 -5.80
N GLU A 327 0.60 -15.65 -4.95
CA GLU A 327 -0.84 -15.42 -4.84
C GLU A 327 -1.36 -14.32 -5.79
N VAL A 328 -0.43 -13.56 -6.44
CA VAL A 328 -0.78 -12.30 -7.11
C VAL A 328 -1.27 -12.50 -8.53
N LEU A 329 -0.59 -13.28 -9.35
CA LEU A 329 -0.95 -13.45 -10.76
C LEU A 329 -1.23 -14.92 -11.11
N PRO A 330 -2.18 -15.17 -12.01
CA PRO A 330 -2.44 -16.51 -12.52
C PRO A 330 -1.24 -17.04 -13.35
N PRO A 331 -1.08 -18.38 -13.43
CA PRO A 331 0.10 -19.02 -14.06
C PRO A 331 0.34 -18.64 -15.53
N HIS A 332 -0.68 -18.21 -16.27
CA HIS A 332 -0.53 -17.81 -17.66
C HIS A 332 0.06 -16.41 -17.85
N MET A 333 0.14 -15.61 -16.79
CA MET A 333 0.73 -14.27 -16.78
C MET A 333 2.16 -14.25 -16.25
N THR A 334 2.62 -15.35 -15.64
CA THR A 334 3.88 -15.32 -14.89
C THR A 334 4.69 -16.60 -15.02
N THR A 335 6.00 -16.49 -14.87
CA THR A 335 6.91 -17.61 -14.62
C THR A 335 7.61 -17.37 -13.30
N PHE A 336 7.53 -18.35 -12.38
CA PHE A 336 8.19 -18.28 -11.09
C PHE A 336 9.62 -18.84 -11.17
N ALA A 337 10.51 -18.22 -10.37
CA ALA A 337 11.86 -18.67 -10.11
C ALA A 337 12.08 -18.80 -8.59
N LYS A 338 12.95 -19.69 -8.15
CA LYS A 338 13.51 -19.60 -6.81
C LYS A 338 14.39 -18.35 -6.71
N PRO A 339 14.59 -17.80 -5.48
CA PRO A 339 15.48 -16.65 -5.29
C PRO A 339 16.96 -17.04 -5.40
N GLU A 340 17.32 -17.67 -6.51
CA GLU A 340 18.64 -18.20 -6.86
C GLU A 340 19.00 -17.73 -8.28
N GLU A 341 20.29 -17.46 -8.50
CA GLU A 341 20.79 -16.94 -9.78
C GLU A 341 20.42 -17.83 -10.95
N ASP A 342 20.69 -19.15 -10.83
CA ASP A 342 20.47 -20.12 -11.89
C ASP A 342 18.99 -20.22 -12.28
N ASP A 343 18.11 -20.19 -11.29
CA ASP A 343 16.66 -20.26 -11.53
C ASP A 343 16.13 -18.97 -12.18
N ILE A 344 16.63 -17.80 -11.79
CA ILE A 344 16.28 -16.52 -12.43
C ILE A 344 16.68 -16.51 -13.90
N VAL A 345 17.89 -16.97 -14.22
CA VAL A 345 18.38 -17.09 -15.60
C VAL A 345 17.51 -18.10 -16.39
N ALA A 346 17.22 -19.24 -15.80
CA ALA A 346 16.40 -20.29 -16.43
C ALA A 346 14.96 -19.82 -16.67
N ALA A 347 14.31 -19.21 -15.67
CA ALA A 347 12.96 -18.70 -15.75
C ALA A 347 12.84 -17.57 -16.79
N THR A 348 13.82 -16.66 -16.84
CA THR A 348 13.85 -15.58 -17.82
C THR A 348 14.07 -16.13 -19.23
N SER A 349 14.98 -17.08 -19.42
CA SER A 349 15.21 -17.75 -20.70
C SER A 349 13.96 -18.53 -21.18
N LYS A 350 13.24 -19.16 -20.25
CA LYS A 350 11.96 -19.82 -20.53
C LYS A 350 10.90 -18.81 -21.00
N ALA A 351 10.77 -17.67 -20.31
CA ALA A 351 9.82 -16.62 -20.69
C ALA A 351 10.14 -16.06 -22.09
N ILE A 352 11.41 -15.78 -22.39
CA ILE A 352 11.88 -15.35 -23.71
C ILE A 352 11.48 -16.38 -24.78
N SER A 353 11.70 -17.67 -24.53
CA SER A 353 11.38 -18.76 -25.46
C SER A 353 9.87 -18.90 -25.68
N LEU A 354 9.07 -18.81 -24.61
CA LEU A 354 7.61 -18.86 -24.68
C LEU A 354 7.06 -17.69 -25.51
N MET A 355 7.63 -16.50 -25.33
CA MET A 355 7.23 -15.28 -26.04
C MET A 355 7.59 -15.39 -27.53
N ARG A 356 8.78 -15.84 -27.90
CA ARG A 356 9.19 -16.07 -29.28
C ARG A 356 8.35 -17.12 -30.00
N ASN A 357 7.91 -18.13 -29.26
CA ASN A 357 7.05 -19.20 -29.80
C ASN A 357 5.55 -18.81 -29.85
N GLY A 358 5.19 -17.57 -29.54
CA GLY A 358 3.80 -17.09 -29.53
C GLY A 358 2.90 -17.75 -28.51
N LYS A 359 3.46 -18.40 -27.48
CA LYS A 359 2.70 -19.10 -26.43
C LYS A 359 2.17 -18.16 -25.33
N ILE A 360 2.62 -16.91 -25.30
CA ILE A 360 2.18 -15.87 -24.36
C ILE A 360 1.29 -14.89 -25.11
N GLN A 361 0.06 -14.70 -24.64
CA GLN A 361 -0.91 -13.76 -25.19
C GLN A 361 -1.21 -12.69 -24.13
N THR A 362 -0.53 -11.56 -24.24
CA THR A 362 -0.64 -10.47 -23.24
C THR A 362 -1.82 -9.53 -23.49
N ALA A 363 -2.50 -9.66 -24.64
CA ALA A 363 -3.56 -8.74 -25.07
C ALA A 363 -4.70 -8.57 -24.05
N ASN A 364 -5.02 -9.64 -23.31
CA ASN A 364 -6.12 -9.63 -22.34
C ASN A 364 -5.66 -9.40 -20.88
N PHE A 365 -4.37 -9.18 -20.63
CA PHE A 365 -3.84 -9.06 -19.27
C PHE A 365 -4.43 -7.85 -18.55
N HIS A 366 -4.52 -6.72 -19.22
CA HIS A 366 -5.10 -5.51 -18.67
C HIS A 366 -6.54 -5.72 -18.15
N ASP A 367 -7.40 -6.28 -18.97
CA ASP A 367 -8.80 -6.49 -18.60
C ASP A 367 -8.94 -7.51 -17.47
N GLN A 368 -8.12 -8.57 -17.47
CA GLN A 368 -8.11 -9.55 -16.39
C GLN A 368 -7.63 -8.93 -15.06
N VAL A 369 -6.55 -8.14 -15.10
CA VAL A 369 -6.05 -7.42 -13.91
C VAL A 369 -7.11 -6.47 -13.37
N ARG A 370 -7.78 -5.70 -14.24
CA ARG A 370 -8.84 -4.76 -13.85
C ARG A 370 -10.01 -5.47 -13.15
N MET A 371 -10.34 -6.69 -13.56
CA MET A 371 -11.39 -7.50 -12.91
C MET A 371 -10.92 -8.09 -11.58
N MET A 372 -9.63 -8.48 -11.46
CA MET A 372 -9.11 -9.11 -10.25
C MET A 372 -8.79 -8.10 -9.14
N TYR A 373 -8.38 -6.89 -9.50
CA TYR A 373 -7.78 -5.92 -8.58
C TYR A 373 -8.41 -4.53 -8.71
N SER A 374 -9.59 -4.37 -8.14
CA SER A 374 -10.36 -3.11 -8.12
C SER A 374 -10.32 -2.45 -6.76
N TRP A 375 -10.03 -1.16 -6.71
CA TRP A 375 -10.13 -0.37 -5.47
C TRP A 375 -11.56 -0.30 -4.92
N THR A 376 -12.56 -0.42 -5.77
CA THR A 376 -13.96 -0.52 -5.35
C THR A 376 -14.20 -1.79 -4.53
N ASP A 377 -13.66 -2.95 -4.97
CA ASP A 377 -13.73 -4.21 -4.22
C ASP A 377 -12.98 -4.12 -2.89
N VAL A 378 -11.76 -3.55 -2.90
CA VAL A 378 -10.98 -3.34 -1.66
C VAL A 378 -11.76 -2.50 -0.66
N ALA A 379 -12.37 -1.39 -1.10
CA ALA A 379 -13.16 -0.53 -0.23
C ALA A 379 -14.42 -1.24 0.29
N GLU A 380 -15.11 -2.01 -0.55
CA GLU A 380 -16.29 -2.77 -0.16
C GLU A 380 -15.98 -3.84 0.89
N ARG A 381 -14.90 -4.60 0.68
CA ARG A 381 -14.44 -5.62 1.65
C ARG A 381 -13.97 -4.98 2.95
N THR A 382 -13.31 -3.82 2.88
CA THR A 382 -12.91 -3.05 4.08
C THR A 382 -14.15 -2.50 4.82
N GLU A 383 -15.15 -2.00 4.09
CA GLU A 383 -16.44 -1.58 4.66
C GLU A 383 -17.16 -2.75 5.37
N ARG A 384 -17.08 -3.96 4.83
CA ARG A 384 -17.61 -5.15 5.48
C ARG A 384 -16.92 -5.43 6.83
N VAL A 385 -15.60 -5.23 6.91
CA VAL A 385 -14.86 -5.30 8.19
C VAL A 385 -15.39 -4.25 9.17
N TYR A 386 -15.57 -3.01 8.75
CA TYR A 386 -16.12 -1.95 9.61
C TYR A 386 -17.53 -2.28 10.11
N LYS A 387 -18.39 -2.84 9.27
CA LYS A 387 -19.73 -3.29 9.67
C LYS A 387 -19.66 -4.43 10.71
N GLY A 388 -18.74 -5.37 10.54
CA GLY A 388 -18.54 -6.47 11.49
C GLY A 388 -18.12 -5.97 12.87
N ILE A 389 -17.07 -5.17 12.96
CA ILE A 389 -16.56 -4.66 14.24
C ILE A 389 -17.50 -3.65 14.91
N SER A 390 -18.41 -3.02 14.16
CA SER A 390 -19.42 -2.11 14.69
C SER A 390 -20.69 -2.83 15.16
N GLY A 391 -20.75 -4.17 15.02
CA GLY A 391 -21.92 -4.97 15.36
C GLY A 391 -23.11 -4.79 14.43
N SER A 392 -22.88 -4.25 13.22
CA SER A 392 -23.92 -4.05 12.20
C SER A 392 -24.19 -5.31 11.37
N LEU A 393 -23.29 -6.31 11.47
CA LEU A 393 -23.44 -7.65 10.90
C LEU A 393 -23.49 -8.66 12.03
N SER A 394 -24.26 -9.74 11.85
CA SER A 394 -24.17 -10.91 12.73
C SER A 394 -22.80 -11.61 12.56
N GLU A 395 -22.41 -12.43 13.54
CA GLU A 395 -21.17 -13.22 13.45
C GLU A 395 -21.21 -14.15 12.22
N GLU A 396 -22.34 -14.75 11.93
CA GLU A 396 -22.55 -15.63 10.79
C GLU A 396 -22.41 -14.86 9.45
N GLU A 397 -23.00 -13.68 9.35
CA GLU A 397 -22.84 -12.82 8.17
C GLU A 397 -21.40 -12.34 7.98
N PHE A 398 -20.68 -12.07 9.10
CA PHE A 398 -19.32 -11.56 9.04
C PHE A 398 -18.29 -12.64 8.69
N TYR A 399 -18.36 -13.80 9.39
CA TYR A 399 -17.39 -14.89 9.21
C TYR A 399 -17.82 -15.94 8.19
N GLY A 400 -19.10 -15.96 7.78
CA GLY A 400 -19.65 -16.96 6.86
C GLY A 400 -19.97 -18.32 7.52
N TYR A 401 -19.87 -18.41 8.85
CA TYR A 401 -20.27 -19.57 9.65
C TYR A 401 -20.56 -19.16 11.10
N SER A 402 -21.37 -19.95 11.81
CA SER A 402 -21.60 -19.76 13.25
C SER A 402 -20.43 -20.39 14.02
N PRO A 403 -19.60 -19.61 14.73
CA PRO A 403 -18.59 -20.18 15.60
C PRO A 403 -19.27 -21.02 16.68
N GLY A 404 -18.80 -22.25 16.93
CA GLY A 404 -19.36 -23.13 17.95
C GLY A 404 -19.25 -22.52 19.35
N GLU A 405 -20.16 -22.92 20.28
CA GLU A 405 -20.26 -22.36 21.63
C GLU A 405 -18.97 -22.35 22.47
N GLY A 406 -18.05 -23.29 22.22
CA GLY A 406 -16.74 -23.34 22.87
C GLY A 406 -15.78 -22.22 22.49
N TRP A 407 -15.97 -21.61 21.31
CA TRP A 407 -15.11 -20.53 20.83
C TRP A 407 -15.48 -19.17 21.43
N SER A 408 -16.77 -18.90 21.60
CA SER A 408 -17.29 -17.66 22.19
C SER A 408 -16.97 -17.51 23.69
N ALA A 409 -16.83 -18.63 24.40
CA ALA A 409 -16.57 -18.64 25.85
C ALA A 409 -15.10 -18.34 26.20
N ALA A 410 -14.14 -18.67 25.31
CA ALA A 410 -12.71 -18.56 25.61
C ALA A 410 -12.10 -17.19 25.29
N ARG A 411 -12.70 -16.39 24.39
CA ARG A 411 -12.05 -15.18 23.83
C ARG A 411 -12.91 -13.92 23.71
N GLY A 412 -14.13 -13.92 24.21
CA GLY A 412 -15.10 -12.85 23.96
C GLY A 412 -15.66 -12.94 22.53
N ARG A 413 -16.82 -12.33 22.31
CA ARG A 413 -17.49 -12.37 21.00
C ARG A 413 -16.59 -11.84 19.91
N ALA A 414 -16.30 -12.67 18.91
CA ALA A 414 -15.63 -12.21 17.70
C ALA A 414 -16.44 -11.08 17.06
N GLY A 415 -15.74 -10.03 16.67
CA GLY A 415 -16.34 -8.87 16.02
C GLY A 415 -16.67 -7.69 16.93
N VAL A 416 -17.03 -7.89 18.19
CA VAL A 416 -17.37 -6.78 19.10
C VAL A 416 -16.64 -6.95 20.45
N GLN A 417 -15.40 -6.47 20.50
CA GLN A 417 -14.60 -6.56 21.73
C GLN A 417 -15.03 -5.53 22.77
N SER A 418 -15.01 -5.97 24.07
CA SER A 418 -15.30 -5.11 25.21
C SER A 418 -14.25 -3.99 25.36
N PHE A 419 -14.73 -2.79 25.68
CA PHE A 419 -13.90 -1.64 26.04
C PHE A 419 -13.61 -1.56 27.56
N ALA A 420 -14.23 -2.41 28.38
CA ALA A 420 -13.99 -2.40 29.81
C ALA A 420 -12.51 -2.64 30.12
N LEU A 421 -11.91 -1.79 30.96
CA LEU A 421 -10.48 -1.85 31.27
C LEU A 421 -10.04 -3.23 31.76
N ILE A 422 -10.86 -3.88 32.59
CA ILE A 422 -10.57 -5.21 33.12
C ILE A 422 -10.46 -6.26 32.00
N ASP A 423 -11.35 -6.22 31.00
CA ASP A 423 -11.32 -7.18 29.89
C ASP A 423 -10.13 -6.89 28.95
N ARG A 424 -9.78 -5.62 28.76
CA ARG A 424 -8.56 -5.23 28.07
C ARG A 424 -7.32 -5.76 28.79
N LEU A 425 -7.21 -5.57 30.09
CA LEU A 425 -6.08 -6.05 30.89
C LEU A 425 -5.96 -7.58 30.86
N LYS A 426 -7.07 -8.33 30.84
CA LYS A 426 -7.03 -9.81 30.69
C LYS A 426 -6.40 -10.21 29.35
N ARG A 427 -6.74 -9.53 28.23
CA ARG A 427 -6.13 -9.78 26.91
C ARG A 427 -4.62 -9.53 26.94
N TYR A 428 -4.18 -8.39 27.47
CA TYR A 428 -2.76 -8.05 27.58
C TYR A 428 -1.99 -8.97 28.51
N TYR A 429 -2.58 -9.34 29.65
CA TYR A 429 -1.95 -10.26 30.60
C TYR A 429 -1.67 -11.64 29.97
N GLY A 430 -2.54 -12.11 29.08
CA GLY A 430 -2.36 -13.34 28.30
C GLY A 430 -1.15 -13.33 27.33
N CYS A 431 -0.49 -12.18 27.10
CA CYS A 431 0.65 -12.08 26.19
C CYS A 431 1.97 -12.66 26.73
N GLY A 432 2.01 -13.07 27.98
CA GLY A 432 3.15 -13.71 28.64
C GLY A 432 3.43 -13.14 30.02
N ILE A 433 4.17 -13.90 30.85
CA ILE A 433 4.36 -13.60 32.29
C ILE A 433 4.96 -12.21 32.54
N TRP A 434 6.02 -11.84 31.81
CA TRP A 434 6.69 -10.54 31.96
C TRP A 434 6.14 -9.49 31.00
N ALA A 435 6.00 -9.85 29.72
CA ALA A 435 5.48 -8.94 28.71
C ALA A 435 4.03 -8.52 29.03
N GLY A 436 3.17 -9.46 29.44
CA GLY A 436 1.80 -9.16 29.79
C GLY A 436 1.67 -8.17 30.95
N LYS A 437 2.51 -8.30 31.99
CA LYS A 437 2.53 -7.34 33.12
C LYS A 437 2.94 -5.94 32.66
N LEU A 438 4.00 -5.85 31.82
CA LEU A 438 4.45 -4.58 31.27
C LEU A 438 3.37 -3.94 30.39
N PHE A 439 2.74 -4.74 29.54
CA PHE A 439 1.64 -4.28 28.69
C PHE A 439 0.45 -3.78 29.51
N CYS A 440 0.06 -4.51 30.56
CA CYS A 440 -0.98 -4.05 31.48
C CYS A 440 -0.62 -2.70 32.12
N LEU A 441 0.64 -2.52 32.56
CA LEU A 441 1.09 -1.25 33.12
C LEU A 441 0.95 -0.10 32.09
N CYS A 442 1.41 -0.31 30.85
CA CYS A 442 1.28 0.69 29.79
C CYS A 442 -0.20 1.05 29.54
N ILE A 443 -1.10 0.07 29.52
CA ILE A 443 -2.54 0.32 29.29
C ILE A 443 -3.19 1.04 30.48
N VAL A 444 -2.79 0.75 31.71
CA VAL A 444 -3.27 1.49 32.88
C VAL A 444 -2.82 2.95 32.81
N ILE A 445 -1.55 3.19 32.44
CA ILE A 445 -1.04 4.56 32.29
C ILE A 445 -1.81 5.29 31.17
N ASP A 446 -2.02 4.64 30.02
CA ASP A 446 -2.79 5.21 28.90
C ASP A 446 -4.21 5.60 29.33
N TYR A 447 -4.88 4.69 30.07
CA TYR A 447 -6.21 4.95 30.60
C TYR A 447 -6.24 6.11 31.63
N LEU A 448 -5.25 6.18 32.52
CA LEU A 448 -5.14 7.28 33.48
C LEU A 448 -4.91 8.63 32.79
N ILE A 449 -4.08 8.65 31.73
CA ILE A 449 -3.89 9.85 30.90
C ILE A 449 -5.21 10.24 30.23
N PHE A 450 -5.96 9.26 29.70
CA PHE A 450 -7.29 9.54 29.13
C PHE A 450 -8.22 10.17 30.15
N VAL A 451 -8.34 9.60 31.36
CA VAL A 451 -9.19 10.14 32.43
C VAL A 451 -8.73 11.55 32.83
N PHE A 452 -7.41 11.77 32.95
CA PHE A 452 -6.87 13.09 33.22
C PHE A 452 -7.25 14.10 32.13
N LEU A 453 -7.14 13.73 30.84
CA LEU A 453 -7.52 14.59 29.71
C LEU A 453 -9.02 14.90 29.69
N GLU A 454 -9.88 13.95 30.09
CA GLU A 454 -11.33 14.18 30.18
C GLU A 454 -11.68 15.19 31.32
N LEU A 455 -10.91 15.20 32.42
CA LEU A 455 -11.06 16.15 33.52
C LEU A 455 -10.48 17.52 33.18
N TRP A 456 -9.27 17.56 32.58
CA TRP A 456 -8.54 18.79 32.28
C TRP A 456 -9.09 19.56 31.08
N ALA A 457 -9.45 18.85 30.01
CA ALA A 457 -9.98 19.40 28.76
C ALA A 457 -11.24 18.61 28.33
N PRO A 458 -12.41 18.84 28.97
CA PRO A 458 -13.60 18.09 28.70
C PRO A 458 -14.00 18.09 27.23
N LYS A 459 -14.54 16.95 26.74
CA LYS A 459 -15.00 16.77 25.37
C LYS A 459 -15.93 17.90 24.90
N ALA A 460 -16.77 18.43 25.78
CA ALA A 460 -17.71 19.52 25.49
C ALA A 460 -17.02 20.85 25.12
N GLY A 461 -15.74 21.01 25.50
CA GLY A 461 -14.95 22.22 25.15
C GLY A 461 -14.23 22.12 23.81
N VAL A 462 -14.32 21.00 23.11
CA VAL A 462 -13.66 20.82 21.81
C VAL A 462 -14.61 21.18 20.67
N ASP A 463 -14.22 22.15 19.84
CA ASP A 463 -15.00 22.56 18.68
C ASP A 463 -15.14 21.42 17.66
N ILE A 464 -16.37 21.11 17.28
CA ILE A 464 -16.67 20.13 16.24
C ILE A 464 -16.54 20.79 14.87
N VAL A 465 -15.81 20.13 13.97
CA VAL A 465 -15.67 20.61 12.59
C VAL A 465 -16.95 20.41 11.83
N ARG A 466 -17.38 21.46 11.10
CA ARG A 466 -18.49 21.35 10.15
C ARG A 466 -18.08 20.46 8.98
N ASP A 467 -18.97 19.57 8.57
CA ASP A 467 -18.72 18.72 7.42
C ASP A 467 -18.55 19.56 6.15
N TRP A 468 -17.55 19.25 5.33
CA TRP A 468 -17.36 19.92 4.05
C TRP A 468 -18.52 19.55 3.13
N PRO A 469 -19.17 20.53 2.47
CA PRO A 469 -20.26 20.23 1.56
C PRO A 469 -19.75 19.37 0.40
N ARG A 470 -20.28 18.16 0.27
CA ARG A 470 -19.97 17.28 -0.87
C ARG A 470 -20.48 17.95 -2.14
N LYS A 471 -19.63 18.12 -3.16
CA LYS A 471 -20.11 18.39 -4.51
C LYS A 471 -20.96 17.19 -4.91
N LYS A 472 -22.24 17.40 -5.24
CA LYS A 472 -23.06 16.35 -5.85
C LYS A 472 -22.28 15.81 -7.07
N PRO A 473 -22.21 14.49 -7.26
CA PRO A 473 -21.64 13.95 -8.50
C PRO A 473 -22.38 14.62 -9.66
N ILE A 474 -21.60 15.10 -10.63
CA ILE A 474 -22.19 15.62 -11.88
C ILE A 474 -22.80 14.39 -12.55
N THR A 475 -24.10 14.23 -12.41
CA THR A 475 -24.85 13.24 -13.18
C THR A 475 -24.70 13.61 -14.64
N THR A 476 -24.05 12.77 -15.43
CA THR A 476 -23.86 12.88 -16.87
C THR A 476 -25.18 12.75 -17.63
N GLY A 477 -26.23 13.43 -17.18
CA GLY A 477 -27.60 13.39 -17.72
C GLY A 477 -28.18 14.73 -18.12
N GLU A 478 -27.52 15.87 -17.82
CA GLU A 478 -28.09 17.20 -18.11
C GLU A 478 -27.22 18.11 -19.02
N ALA A 479 -26.42 17.53 -19.90
CA ALA A 479 -25.66 18.28 -20.89
C ALA A 479 -26.34 18.22 -22.26
N HIS A 480 -27.63 18.63 -22.34
CA HIS A 480 -28.26 19.05 -23.59
C HIS A 480 -29.47 19.90 -23.30
N ARG A 481 -29.26 21.21 -23.22
CA ARG A 481 -30.09 22.36 -23.63
C ARG A 481 -29.67 23.56 -22.78
N ASP A 482 -28.80 24.35 -23.37
CA ASP A 482 -29.00 25.80 -23.54
C ASP A 482 -27.79 26.34 -24.30
N GLY A 483 -28.09 26.87 -25.49
CA GLY A 483 -27.17 27.59 -26.35
C GLY A 483 -26.88 28.98 -25.77
N GLY A 484 -25.64 29.34 -25.66
CA GLY A 484 -25.18 30.65 -25.21
C GLY A 484 -23.66 30.74 -25.25
N GLY A 485 -23.12 31.00 -26.41
CA GLY A 485 -21.67 31.30 -26.57
C GLY A 485 -21.29 32.60 -25.87
N ILE A 486 -19.96 32.76 -25.68
CA ILE A 486 -19.25 33.91 -25.10
C ILE A 486 -19.01 33.80 -23.61
N THR A 487 -17.87 33.17 -23.21
CA THR A 487 -16.99 33.62 -22.12
C THR A 487 -15.77 32.72 -21.87
N ARG A 488 -15.38 31.88 -22.83
CA ARG A 488 -14.23 30.92 -22.64
C ARG A 488 -12.83 31.52 -22.90
N LYS A 489 -12.73 32.77 -23.43
CA LYS A 489 -11.43 33.39 -23.76
C LYS A 489 -10.81 34.27 -22.66
N LYS A 490 -11.56 34.71 -21.65
CA LYS A 490 -11.02 35.60 -20.61
C LYS A 490 -10.35 34.88 -19.43
N ASN A 491 -10.66 33.60 -19.16
CA ASN A 491 -10.09 32.88 -18.04
C ASN A 491 -8.73 32.21 -18.30
N LYS A 492 -8.35 31.98 -19.57
CA LYS A 492 -7.05 31.41 -19.91
C LYS A 492 -5.92 32.43 -19.74
N ARG A 493 -6.14 33.69 -20.16
CA ARG A 493 -5.18 34.79 -19.99
C ARG A 493 -4.96 35.22 -18.51
N ARG A 494 -5.90 35.00 -17.63
CA ARG A 494 -5.75 35.31 -16.19
C ARG A 494 -4.98 34.22 -15.42
N ARG A 495 -4.95 32.99 -15.93
CA ARG A 495 -4.16 31.90 -15.34
C ARG A 495 -2.68 31.97 -15.76
N GLU A 496 -2.40 32.30 -17.02
CA GLU A 496 -1.02 32.42 -17.51
C GLU A 496 -0.28 33.59 -16.85
N LYS A 497 -0.92 34.74 -16.63
CA LYS A 497 -0.31 35.88 -15.91
C LYS A 497 -0.01 35.60 -14.42
N ARG A 498 -0.67 34.64 -13.79
CA ARG A 498 -0.46 34.31 -12.38
C ARG A 498 0.74 33.37 -12.16
N TRP A 499 1.19 32.69 -13.20
CA TRP A 499 2.38 31.83 -13.14
C TRP A 499 3.66 32.62 -13.43
N GLU A 500 3.59 33.63 -14.30
CA GLU A 500 4.74 34.49 -14.61
C GLU A 500 5.13 35.44 -13.45
N ASP A 501 4.20 35.77 -12.55
CA ASP A 501 4.48 36.62 -11.37
C ASP A 501 5.04 35.82 -10.17
N LEU A 502 4.96 34.49 -10.17
CA LEU A 502 5.53 33.61 -9.12
C LEU A 502 6.99 33.23 -9.36
N ASP A 503 7.45 33.27 -10.61
CA ASP A 503 8.85 32.97 -10.96
C ASP A 503 9.81 34.19 -10.82
N ARG A 504 9.31 35.36 -10.43
CA ARG A 504 10.15 36.56 -10.22
C ARG A 504 10.54 36.81 -8.77
N HIS A 505 10.10 35.98 -7.84
CA HIS A 505 10.41 36.11 -6.40
C HIS A 505 10.81 34.78 -5.73
N ALA A 506 11.43 33.85 -6.48
CA ALA A 506 12.12 32.67 -5.95
C ALA A 506 13.63 32.78 -6.21
#